data_a27aad6e431faa60797d34f630c38ab6
#
_entry.id   a27aad6e431faa60797d34f630c38ab6
#
_cell.length_a   1.000
_cell.length_b   1.000
_cell.length_c   1.000
_cell.angle_alpha   90.00
_cell.angle_beta   90.00
_cell.angle_gamma   90.00
#
_symmetry.space_group_name_H-M   'P 1'
#
loop_
_entity.id
_entity.type
_entity.pdbx_description
1 polymer ?
#
loop_
_entity_poly.entity_id
_entity_poly.type
_entity_poly.pdbx_seq_one_letter_code
_entity_poly.pdbx_strand_id
1 'polypeptide(L)'
;DAFWWYNNITWALQIASLRMKRDNNFSGWENIRKSIENNTHLRDGIDLLRRYDPNNFIIKWHSILLNEEHFEEIKPVSSWLKKPMLILGGLWDPHLRGSIDLYKRSKELGGDPEIIIGNSSHLNWWEDSQKTLLIFFDKYLKDGESKKNIHNKQKKIWNISLKEWNDIENKSLNYEFGLKSEGSANFETIDGSLLINSESSGFATIVHDPWRPVPSQGTHIGPNPGIFNRALIDKRLDVAVFQTGYLKENIHLSG
;
A
#
# COMPACT_ATOMS: atom_id res chain seq x y z
N ASP A 1 10.96 11.07 -5.49
CA ASP A 1 12.01 10.07 -5.65
C ASP A 1 11.84 9.26 -6.94
N ALA A 2 12.85 8.48 -7.34
CA ALA A 2 12.86 7.73 -8.60
C ALA A 2 11.76 6.67 -8.67
N PHE A 3 11.43 6.04 -7.56
CA PHE A 3 10.37 5.03 -7.48
C PHE A 3 8.99 5.65 -7.70
N TRP A 4 8.70 6.76 -7.05
CA TRP A 4 7.48 7.51 -7.23
C TRP A 4 7.33 7.96 -8.68
N TRP A 5 8.40 8.51 -9.27
CA TRP A 5 8.44 8.95 -10.65
C TRP A 5 8.16 7.80 -11.62
N TYR A 6 8.88 6.70 -11.50
CA TYR A 6 8.71 5.54 -12.35
C TYR A 6 7.26 5.03 -12.37
N ASN A 7 6.69 4.84 -11.20
CA ASN A 7 5.32 4.31 -11.09
C ASN A 7 4.28 5.29 -11.61
N ASN A 8 4.35 6.54 -11.21
CA ASN A 8 3.29 7.50 -11.54
C ASN A 8 3.33 7.94 -13.00
N ILE A 9 4.51 8.19 -13.57
CA ILE A 9 4.61 8.56 -14.98
C ILE A 9 4.20 7.40 -15.89
N THR A 10 4.61 6.18 -15.57
CA THR A 10 4.24 4.99 -16.34
C THR A 10 2.73 4.77 -16.31
N TRP A 11 2.13 4.84 -15.12
CA TRP A 11 0.68 4.70 -14.95
C TRP A 11 -0.10 5.79 -15.69
N ALA A 12 0.29 7.05 -15.55
CA ALA A 12 -0.36 8.16 -16.25
C ALA A 12 -0.31 7.99 -17.78
N LEU A 13 0.84 7.58 -18.31
CA LEU A 13 1.00 7.32 -19.75
C LEU A 13 0.19 6.11 -20.22
N GLN A 14 0.07 5.06 -19.41
CA GLN A 14 -0.80 3.93 -19.73
C GLN A 14 -2.27 4.37 -19.85
N ILE A 15 -2.76 5.19 -18.91
CA ILE A 15 -4.12 5.73 -18.98
C ILE A 15 -4.29 6.64 -20.21
N ALA A 16 -3.34 7.54 -20.47
CA ALA A 16 -3.36 8.40 -21.66
C ALA A 16 -3.36 7.56 -22.96
N SER A 17 -2.58 6.48 -23.02
CA SER A 17 -2.54 5.60 -24.18
C SER A 17 -3.89 4.91 -24.46
N LEU A 18 -4.57 4.43 -23.40
CA LEU A 18 -5.90 3.84 -23.53
C LEU A 18 -6.93 4.86 -24.04
N ARG A 19 -6.84 6.12 -23.57
CA ARG A 19 -7.66 7.21 -24.08
C ARG A 19 -7.39 7.48 -25.56
N MET A 20 -6.13 7.57 -25.96
CA MET A 20 -5.76 7.77 -27.37
C MET A 20 -6.33 6.65 -28.26
N LYS A 21 -6.24 5.39 -27.82
CA LYS A 21 -6.82 4.27 -28.53
C LYS A 21 -8.34 4.37 -28.67
N ARG A 22 -9.03 4.73 -27.59
CA ARG A 22 -10.50 4.90 -27.59
C ARG A 22 -10.94 6.05 -28.52
N ASP A 23 -10.16 7.11 -28.57
CA ASP A 23 -10.43 8.30 -29.40
C ASP A 23 -9.92 8.13 -30.85
N ASN A 24 -9.52 6.90 -31.25
CA ASN A 24 -8.96 6.53 -32.56
C ASN A 24 -7.66 7.27 -32.94
N ASN A 25 -6.96 7.84 -31.97
CA ASN A 25 -5.63 8.40 -32.18
C ASN A 25 -4.55 7.32 -32.04
N PHE A 26 -4.48 6.45 -33.04
CA PHE A 26 -3.54 5.32 -33.04
C PHE A 26 -2.08 5.74 -33.05
N SER A 27 -1.75 6.86 -33.68
CA SER A 27 -0.40 7.42 -33.67
C SER A 27 0.02 7.84 -32.24
N GLY A 28 -0.85 8.52 -31.50
CA GLY A 28 -0.60 8.90 -30.11
C GLY A 28 -0.48 7.66 -29.20
N TRP A 29 -1.38 6.69 -29.37
CA TRP A 29 -1.31 5.42 -28.67
C TRP A 29 0.02 4.69 -28.88
N GLU A 30 0.45 4.58 -30.14
CA GLU A 30 1.69 3.86 -30.48
C GLU A 30 2.95 4.62 -29.99
N ASN A 31 2.98 5.93 -30.07
CA ASN A 31 4.08 6.74 -29.55
C ASN A 31 4.27 6.54 -28.05
N ILE A 32 3.19 6.59 -27.27
CA ILE A 32 3.26 6.34 -25.83
C ILE A 32 3.71 4.91 -25.54
N ARG A 33 3.13 3.92 -26.22
CA ARG A 33 3.47 2.50 -26.05
C ARG A 33 4.96 2.24 -26.31
N LYS A 34 5.49 2.70 -27.44
CA LYS A 34 6.90 2.58 -27.79
C LYS A 34 7.81 3.25 -26.76
N SER A 35 7.41 4.41 -26.25
CA SER A 35 8.17 5.11 -25.22
C SER A 35 8.25 4.30 -23.93
N ILE A 36 7.15 3.66 -23.51
CA ILE A 36 7.13 2.78 -22.32
C ILE A 36 8.00 1.54 -22.57
N GLU A 37 7.84 0.87 -23.70
CA GLU A 37 8.61 -0.35 -24.05
C GLU A 37 10.11 -0.11 -24.09
N ASN A 38 10.53 1.07 -24.56
CA ASN A 38 11.94 1.45 -24.65
C ASN A 38 12.46 2.18 -23.42
N ASN A 39 11.64 2.35 -22.37
CA ASN A 39 11.94 3.11 -21.15
C ASN A 39 12.28 4.60 -21.38
N THR A 40 12.04 5.16 -22.57
CA THR A 40 12.31 6.57 -22.86
C THR A 40 11.31 7.51 -22.14
N HIS A 41 10.14 6.99 -21.76
CA HIS A 41 9.12 7.71 -20.98
C HIS A 41 9.62 8.23 -19.63
N LEU A 42 10.68 7.65 -19.08
CA LEU A 42 11.28 8.14 -17.83
C LEU A 42 11.91 9.54 -18.02
N ARG A 43 12.36 9.84 -19.23
CA ARG A 43 12.89 11.16 -19.61
C ARG A 43 11.82 12.03 -20.25
N ASP A 44 11.07 11.49 -21.20
CA ASP A 44 10.21 12.26 -22.11
C ASP A 44 8.73 12.22 -21.72
N GLY A 45 8.39 11.53 -20.61
CA GLY A 45 7.00 11.23 -20.26
C GLY A 45 6.13 12.43 -19.98
N ILE A 46 6.68 13.50 -19.38
CA ILE A 46 5.94 14.75 -19.17
C ILE A 46 5.60 15.42 -20.49
N ASP A 47 6.50 15.40 -21.47
CA ASP A 47 6.23 16.02 -22.78
C ASP A 47 5.21 15.19 -23.58
N LEU A 48 5.24 13.87 -23.41
CA LEU A 48 4.19 13.00 -23.95
C LEU A 48 2.83 13.28 -23.32
N LEU A 49 2.77 13.46 -21.99
CA LEU A 49 1.52 13.84 -21.30
C LEU A 49 1.05 15.22 -21.74
N ARG A 50 1.92 16.21 -21.80
CA ARG A 50 1.56 17.56 -22.31
C ARG A 50 0.97 17.51 -23.71
N ARG A 51 1.46 16.61 -24.56
CA ARG A 51 0.99 16.44 -25.93
C ARG A 51 -0.34 15.70 -26.04
N TYR A 52 -0.52 14.62 -25.28
CA TYR A 52 -1.63 13.69 -25.45
C TYR A 52 -2.68 13.74 -24.35
N ASP A 53 -2.33 14.27 -23.16
CA ASP A 53 -3.24 14.44 -22.02
C ASP A 53 -2.83 15.68 -21.19
N PRO A 54 -2.94 16.89 -21.76
CA PRO A 54 -2.41 18.13 -21.18
C PRO A 54 -3.00 18.49 -19.81
N ASN A 55 -4.17 17.96 -19.47
CA ASN A 55 -4.83 18.17 -18.19
C ASN A 55 -4.48 17.09 -17.15
N ASN A 56 -3.52 16.21 -17.43
CA ASN A 56 -3.12 15.16 -16.49
C ASN A 56 -2.50 15.76 -15.24
N PHE A 57 -3.00 15.37 -14.07
CA PHE A 57 -2.54 15.93 -12.80
C PHE A 57 -1.08 15.58 -12.47
N ILE A 58 -0.50 14.54 -13.09
CA ILE A 58 0.93 14.21 -12.94
C ILE A 58 1.82 15.36 -13.45
N ILE A 59 1.37 16.11 -14.45
CA ILE A 59 2.08 17.30 -14.92
C ILE A 59 2.17 18.35 -13.80
N LYS A 60 1.06 18.58 -13.10
CA LYS A 60 1.02 19.48 -11.93
C LYS A 60 1.89 18.95 -10.79
N TRP A 61 1.78 17.68 -10.48
CA TRP A 61 2.57 17.04 -9.42
C TRP A 61 4.07 17.11 -9.71
N HIS A 62 4.47 16.88 -10.94
CA HIS A 62 5.86 17.01 -11.35
C HIS A 62 6.41 18.42 -11.08
N SER A 63 5.66 19.46 -11.39
CA SER A 63 6.09 20.84 -11.10
C SER A 63 6.20 21.14 -9.61
N ILE A 64 5.29 20.62 -8.79
CA ILE A 64 5.34 20.72 -7.32
C ILE A 64 6.58 20.03 -6.76
N LEU A 65 6.90 18.80 -7.22
CA LEU A 65 8.09 18.06 -6.78
C LEU A 65 9.39 18.78 -7.11
N LEU A 66 9.47 19.47 -8.25
CA LEU A 66 10.66 20.21 -8.66
C LEU A 66 10.87 21.50 -7.85
N ASN A 67 9.80 22.11 -7.38
CA ASN A 67 9.84 23.42 -6.73
C ASN A 67 9.72 23.36 -5.21
N GLU A 68 9.57 22.15 -4.63
CA GLU A 68 9.31 21.91 -3.19
C GLU A 68 8.12 22.71 -2.63
N GLU A 69 7.29 23.30 -3.50
CA GLU A 69 6.17 24.14 -3.11
C GLU A 69 4.88 23.32 -2.99
N HIS A 70 4.38 23.24 -1.77
CA HIS A 70 3.00 22.98 -1.38
C HIS A 70 2.35 21.68 -1.89
N PHE A 71 2.58 20.59 -1.16
CA PHE A 71 1.67 19.46 -1.20
C PHE A 71 0.34 19.86 -0.54
N GLU A 72 -0.70 20.04 -1.34
CA GLU A 72 -2.06 20.14 -0.82
C GLU A 72 -2.56 18.74 -0.45
N GLU A 73 -2.89 18.56 0.81
CA GLU A 73 -3.61 17.36 1.24
C GLU A 73 -5.06 17.43 0.72
N ILE A 74 -5.42 16.56 -0.23
CA ILE A 74 -6.80 16.43 -0.70
C ILE A 74 -7.60 15.67 0.34
N LYS A 75 -8.38 16.40 1.14
CA LYS A 75 -9.23 15.80 2.18
C LYS A 75 -10.64 15.55 1.66
N PRO A 76 -11.25 14.41 1.99
CA PRO A 76 -12.66 14.17 1.71
C PRO A 76 -13.55 15.23 2.37
N VAL A 77 -14.63 15.59 1.72
CA VAL A 77 -15.61 16.55 2.25
C VAL A 77 -16.22 15.99 3.54
N SER A 78 -16.13 16.76 4.64
CA SER A 78 -16.55 16.31 5.98
C SER A 78 -18.02 15.88 6.06
N SER A 79 -18.92 16.47 5.25
CA SER A 79 -20.32 16.04 5.19
C SER A 79 -20.51 14.64 4.59
N TRP A 80 -19.60 14.18 3.72
CA TRP A 80 -19.66 12.82 3.19
C TRP A 80 -19.24 11.79 4.23
N LEU A 81 -18.30 12.14 5.10
CA LEU A 81 -17.79 11.25 6.13
C LEU A 81 -18.81 10.94 7.24
N LYS A 82 -19.91 11.71 7.29
CA LYS A 82 -21.03 11.47 8.21
C LYS A 82 -22.09 10.51 7.65
N LYS A 83 -21.97 10.14 6.37
CA LYS A 83 -22.91 9.22 5.72
C LYS A 83 -22.52 7.77 5.96
N PRO A 84 -23.47 6.82 5.80
CA PRO A 84 -23.12 5.39 5.76
C PRO A 84 -22.00 5.13 4.76
N MET A 85 -20.97 4.44 5.21
CA MET A 85 -19.77 4.18 4.40
C MET A 85 -19.27 2.76 4.67
N LEU A 86 -18.97 2.03 3.61
CA LEU A 86 -18.25 0.76 3.68
C LEU A 86 -16.84 0.97 3.12
N ILE A 87 -15.83 0.71 3.93
CA ILE A 87 -14.43 0.80 3.56
C ILE A 87 -13.89 -0.63 3.47
N LEU A 88 -13.39 -1.00 2.30
CA LEU A 88 -12.72 -2.27 2.08
C LEU A 88 -11.23 -2.02 1.90
N GLY A 89 -10.41 -2.68 2.72
CA GLY A 89 -8.96 -2.60 2.66
C GLY A 89 -8.31 -3.97 2.44
N GLY A 90 -7.19 -3.99 1.74
CA GLY A 90 -6.33 -5.16 1.63
C GLY A 90 -5.18 -5.09 2.64
N LEU A 91 -4.89 -6.19 3.34
CA LEU A 91 -3.73 -6.25 4.25
C LEU A 91 -2.40 -5.98 3.51
N TRP A 92 -2.36 -6.31 2.23
CA TRP A 92 -1.19 -6.15 1.35
C TRP A 92 -1.39 -5.00 0.34
N ASP A 93 -2.17 -3.99 0.72
CA ASP A 93 -2.41 -2.80 -0.09
C ASP A 93 -1.55 -1.64 0.40
N PRO A 94 -0.77 -0.96 -0.45
CA PRO A 94 0.01 0.22 -0.06
C PRO A 94 -0.86 1.38 0.45
N HIS A 95 -2.16 1.36 0.15
CA HIS A 95 -3.12 2.38 0.59
C HIS A 95 -3.92 2.01 1.85
N LEU A 96 -3.59 0.88 2.51
CA LEU A 96 -4.31 0.42 3.70
C LEU A 96 -4.36 1.48 4.80
N ARG A 97 -3.25 2.18 5.04
CA ARG A 97 -3.20 3.26 6.03
C ARG A 97 -4.25 4.33 5.76
N GLY A 98 -4.37 4.80 4.51
CA GLY A 98 -5.39 5.78 4.12
C GLY A 98 -6.82 5.29 4.34
N SER A 99 -7.07 3.99 4.16
CA SER A 99 -8.37 3.37 4.46
C SER A 99 -8.69 3.40 5.96
N ILE A 100 -7.70 3.10 6.80
CA ILE A 100 -7.83 3.16 8.27
C ILE A 100 -8.03 4.61 8.75
N ASP A 101 -7.24 5.55 8.23
CA ASP A 101 -7.35 6.98 8.56
C ASP A 101 -8.72 7.55 8.15
N LEU A 102 -9.24 7.14 7.00
CA LEU A 102 -10.58 7.52 6.54
C LEU A 102 -11.67 7.02 7.51
N TYR A 103 -11.56 5.78 7.97
CA TYR A 103 -12.46 5.22 8.98
C TYR A 103 -12.41 6.00 10.29
N LYS A 104 -11.21 6.22 10.85
CA LYS A 104 -11.00 6.97 12.10
C LYS A 104 -11.62 8.36 12.00
N ARG A 105 -11.32 9.08 10.93
CA ARG A 105 -11.85 10.42 10.68
C ARG A 105 -13.37 10.47 10.54
N SER A 106 -13.97 9.47 9.88
CA SER A 106 -15.44 9.37 9.81
C SER A 106 -16.05 9.20 11.20
N LYS A 107 -15.48 8.33 12.04
CA LYS A 107 -15.92 8.15 13.44
C LYS A 107 -15.80 9.42 14.26
N GLU A 108 -14.68 10.13 14.18
CA GLU A 108 -14.45 11.40 14.88
C GLU A 108 -15.48 12.47 14.50
N LEU A 109 -15.95 12.48 13.28
CA LEU A 109 -16.96 13.40 12.77
C LEU A 109 -18.40 12.95 13.07
N GLY A 110 -18.59 11.84 13.80
CA GLY A 110 -19.89 11.30 14.16
C GLY A 110 -20.57 10.47 13.06
N GLY A 111 -19.79 9.99 12.08
CA GLY A 111 -20.24 9.01 11.09
C GLY A 111 -20.30 7.60 11.66
N ASP A 112 -20.92 6.70 10.91
CA ASP A 112 -20.98 5.25 11.22
C ASP A 112 -20.42 4.41 10.07
N PRO A 113 -19.09 4.49 9.82
CA PRO A 113 -18.43 3.69 8.80
C PRO A 113 -18.28 2.24 9.25
N GLU A 114 -18.39 1.32 8.30
CA GLU A 114 -17.98 -0.06 8.42
C GLU A 114 -16.64 -0.24 7.71
N ILE A 115 -15.68 -0.96 8.31
CA ILE A 115 -14.41 -1.29 7.65
C ILE A 115 -14.15 -2.79 7.71
N ILE A 116 -13.69 -3.34 6.60
CA ILE A 116 -13.28 -4.74 6.49
C ILE A 116 -11.89 -4.76 5.85
N ILE A 117 -10.93 -5.36 6.55
CA ILE A 117 -9.58 -5.59 6.04
C ILE A 117 -9.45 -7.07 5.73
N GLY A 118 -9.27 -7.38 4.44
CA GLY A 118 -9.14 -8.75 3.96
C GLY A 118 -7.70 -9.13 3.62
N ASN A 119 -7.46 -10.44 3.46
CA ASN A 119 -6.19 -10.93 2.93
C ASN A 119 -6.14 -10.72 1.42
N SER A 120 -5.92 -9.48 1.01
CA SER A 120 -5.93 -9.04 -0.38
C SER A 120 -4.88 -7.98 -0.63
N SER A 121 -4.62 -7.72 -1.90
CA SER A 121 -3.76 -6.64 -2.37
C SER A 121 -4.62 -5.52 -2.98
N HIS A 122 -3.97 -4.50 -3.56
CA HIS A 122 -4.65 -3.39 -4.22
C HIS A 122 -5.59 -3.82 -5.35
N LEU A 123 -5.22 -4.84 -6.11
CA LEU A 123 -5.98 -5.28 -7.30
C LEU A 123 -6.57 -6.68 -7.19
N ASN A 124 -6.23 -7.42 -6.15
CA ASN A 124 -6.69 -8.80 -5.98
C ASN A 124 -7.46 -8.93 -4.67
N TRP A 125 -8.77 -8.87 -4.77
CA TRP A 125 -9.70 -8.89 -3.66
C TRP A 125 -10.07 -10.32 -3.26
N TRP A 126 -10.49 -10.54 -2.01
CA TRP A 126 -10.97 -11.84 -1.56
C TRP A 126 -12.33 -12.20 -2.18
N GLU A 127 -12.63 -13.48 -2.23
CA GLU A 127 -13.76 -14.06 -2.96
C GLU A 127 -15.12 -13.42 -2.63
N ASP A 128 -15.40 -13.14 -1.36
CA ASP A 128 -16.69 -12.59 -0.92
C ASP A 128 -16.77 -11.05 -0.92
N SER A 129 -15.75 -10.35 -1.41
CA SER A 129 -15.71 -8.88 -1.38
C SER A 129 -16.87 -8.24 -2.16
N GLN A 130 -17.18 -8.77 -3.33
CA GLN A 130 -18.32 -8.29 -4.15
C GLN A 130 -19.67 -8.52 -3.47
N LYS A 131 -19.83 -9.67 -2.81
CA LYS A 131 -21.04 -9.97 -2.05
C LYS A 131 -21.22 -9.02 -0.87
N THR A 132 -20.13 -8.67 -0.20
CA THR A 132 -20.12 -7.68 0.87
C THR A 132 -20.59 -6.31 0.37
N LEU A 133 -20.09 -5.86 -0.79
CA LEU A 133 -20.54 -4.63 -1.44
C LEU A 133 -22.04 -4.65 -1.77
N LEU A 134 -22.53 -5.74 -2.35
CA LEU A 134 -23.96 -5.90 -2.70
C LEU A 134 -24.84 -5.83 -1.45
N ILE A 135 -24.47 -6.49 -0.35
CA ILE A 135 -25.23 -6.45 0.90
C ILE A 135 -25.27 -5.02 1.45
N PHE A 136 -24.17 -4.27 1.40
CA PHE A 136 -24.11 -2.88 1.82
C PHE A 136 -25.03 -2.00 0.97
N PHE A 137 -24.97 -2.10 -0.35
CA PHE A 137 -25.85 -1.34 -1.23
C PHE A 137 -27.31 -1.72 -1.09
N ASP A 138 -27.65 -2.99 -0.93
CA ASP A 138 -29.01 -3.44 -0.67
C ASP A 138 -29.56 -2.86 0.63
N LYS A 139 -28.73 -2.76 1.67
CA LYS A 139 -29.09 -2.17 2.97
C LYS A 139 -29.48 -0.70 2.86
N TYR A 140 -28.77 0.08 2.03
CA TYR A 140 -28.91 1.54 2.01
C TYR A 140 -29.64 2.09 0.78
N LEU A 141 -29.78 1.32 -0.31
CA LEU A 141 -30.37 1.77 -1.57
C LEU A 141 -31.70 1.09 -1.89
N LYS A 142 -32.02 -0.06 -1.24
CA LYS A 142 -33.31 -0.72 -1.40
C LYS A 142 -34.18 -0.47 -0.18
N ASP A 143 -35.43 -0.06 -0.41
CA ASP A 143 -36.39 0.18 0.66
C ASP A 143 -36.70 -1.11 1.46
N GLY A 144 -36.18 -1.16 2.65
CA GLY A 144 -36.87 -1.72 3.81
C GLY A 144 -36.72 -3.18 4.18
N GLU A 145 -36.05 -4.12 3.47
CA GLU A 145 -36.09 -5.53 3.90
C GLU A 145 -34.76 -6.28 4.06
N SER A 146 -33.63 -5.73 3.71
CA SER A 146 -32.35 -6.44 3.89
C SER A 146 -31.67 -6.13 5.21
N LYS A 147 -32.24 -6.63 6.32
CA LYS A 147 -31.56 -6.69 7.64
C LYS A 147 -30.52 -7.82 7.71
N LYS A 148 -29.91 -8.20 6.61
CA LYS A 148 -28.82 -9.19 6.65
C LYS A 148 -27.57 -8.49 7.18
N ASN A 149 -27.19 -8.81 8.42
CA ASN A 149 -25.93 -8.37 8.99
C ASN A 149 -24.78 -8.82 8.09
N ILE A 150 -23.98 -7.86 7.65
CA ILE A 150 -22.76 -8.08 6.86
C ILE A 150 -21.80 -9.04 7.59
N HIS A 151 -21.91 -9.10 8.91
CA HIS A 151 -21.02 -9.89 9.79
C HIS A 151 -21.36 -11.37 9.94
N ASN A 152 -22.41 -11.90 9.29
CA ASN A 152 -22.82 -13.28 9.52
C ASN A 152 -22.05 -14.30 8.66
N LYS A 153 -21.18 -15.06 9.32
CA LYS A 153 -20.63 -16.38 8.93
C LYS A 153 -19.46 -16.46 7.95
N GLN A 154 -18.63 -15.43 7.80
CA GLN A 154 -17.35 -15.68 7.15
C GLN A 154 -16.36 -16.26 8.15
N LYS A 155 -15.76 -17.42 7.84
CA LYS A 155 -14.60 -17.93 8.56
C LYS A 155 -13.53 -16.84 8.54
N LYS A 156 -13.31 -16.21 9.69
CA LYS A 156 -12.37 -15.12 9.89
C LYS A 156 -10.91 -15.62 9.77
N ILE A 157 -10.46 -15.82 8.56
CA ILE A 157 -9.01 -15.86 8.32
C ILE A 157 -8.67 -14.45 7.86
N TRP A 158 -8.18 -13.61 8.79
CA TRP A 158 -7.70 -12.24 8.56
C TRP A 158 -8.73 -11.11 8.36
N ASN A 159 -10.01 -11.31 8.54
CA ASN A 159 -10.98 -10.20 8.59
C ASN A 159 -11.07 -9.67 10.03
N ILE A 160 -10.31 -8.64 10.34
CA ILE A 160 -10.33 -7.98 11.65
C ILE A 160 -11.30 -6.81 11.57
N SER A 161 -12.33 -6.80 12.43
CA SER A 161 -13.13 -5.59 12.60
C SER A 161 -12.34 -4.57 13.44
N LEU A 162 -12.47 -3.28 13.15
CA LEU A 162 -11.74 -2.26 13.90
C LEU A 162 -12.18 -2.15 15.37
N LYS A 163 -13.32 -2.69 15.73
CA LYS A 163 -13.69 -2.86 17.14
C LYS A 163 -12.76 -3.87 17.83
N GLU A 164 -12.48 -4.99 17.16
CA GLU A 164 -11.49 -5.98 17.63
C GLU A 164 -10.07 -5.40 17.61
N TRP A 165 -9.74 -4.52 16.65
CA TRP A 165 -8.46 -3.82 16.60
C TRP A 165 -8.27 -2.86 17.79
N ASN A 166 -9.25 -2.03 18.09
CA ASN A 166 -9.20 -1.13 19.24
C ASN A 166 -9.10 -1.91 20.57
N ASP A 167 -9.74 -3.08 20.66
CA ASP A 167 -9.61 -3.97 21.82
C ASP A 167 -8.19 -4.57 21.94
N ILE A 168 -7.50 -4.77 20.83
CA ILE A 168 -6.10 -5.20 20.78
C ILE A 168 -5.17 -4.03 21.15
N GLU A 169 -5.35 -2.85 20.56
CA GLU A 169 -4.56 -1.65 20.88
C GLU A 169 -4.63 -1.28 22.36
N ASN A 170 -5.81 -1.34 22.97
CA ASN A 170 -6.01 -1.03 24.39
C ASN A 170 -5.38 -2.05 25.36
N LYS A 171 -5.01 -3.22 24.86
CA LYS A 171 -4.36 -4.29 25.64
C LYS A 171 -2.89 -4.47 25.28
N SER A 172 -2.38 -3.79 24.24
CA SER A 172 -1.01 -3.93 23.80
C SER A 172 -0.07 -3.14 24.72
N LEU A 173 1.03 -3.80 25.11
CA LEU A 173 2.18 -3.12 25.67
C LEU A 173 2.99 -2.56 24.49
N ASN A 174 3.36 -1.30 24.58
CA ASN A 174 4.30 -0.73 23.61
C ASN A 174 5.70 -1.27 23.90
N TYR A 175 6.25 -1.98 22.93
CA TYR A 175 7.65 -2.42 22.95
C TYR A 175 8.48 -1.58 21.99
N GLU A 176 9.60 -1.09 22.46
CA GLU A 176 10.63 -0.53 21.60
C GLU A 176 11.62 -1.63 21.24
N PHE A 177 11.87 -1.80 19.93
CA PHE A 177 12.86 -2.74 19.45
C PHE A 177 14.17 -2.00 19.16
N GLY A 178 15.26 -2.39 19.83
CA GLY A 178 16.60 -1.93 19.53
C GLY A 178 17.30 -2.91 18.58
N LEU A 179 17.98 -2.37 17.57
CA LEU A 179 18.85 -3.13 16.68
C LEU A 179 20.29 -3.12 17.23
N LYS A 180 20.84 -4.29 17.54
CA LYS A 180 22.25 -4.44 17.85
C LYS A 180 22.95 -5.08 16.67
N SER A 181 23.71 -4.30 15.92
CA SER A 181 24.45 -4.78 14.77
C SER A 181 25.73 -5.50 15.18
N GLU A 182 26.03 -6.58 14.46
CA GLU A 182 27.28 -7.35 14.61
C GLU A 182 28.21 -7.16 13.41
N GLY A 183 27.88 -6.28 12.47
CA GLY A 183 28.76 -5.90 11.38
C GLY A 183 28.08 -5.82 10.02
N SER A 184 28.81 -6.22 8.99
CA SER A 184 28.35 -6.16 7.60
C SER A 184 27.40 -7.29 7.26
N ALA A 185 26.45 -7.02 6.35
CA ALA A 185 25.55 -8.03 5.81
C ALA A 185 26.33 -9.21 5.20
N ASN A 186 25.89 -10.42 5.54
CA ASN A 186 26.53 -11.66 5.16
C ASN A 186 25.47 -12.71 4.88
N PHE A 187 25.59 -13.42 3.78
CA PHE A 187 24.58 -14.37 3.36
C PHE A 187 24.53 -15.68 4.20
N GLU A 188 25.49 -15.91 5.07
CA GLU A 188 25.52 -17.10 5.95
C GLU A 188 25.15 -16.78 7.40
N THR A 189 25.16 -15.53 7.81
CA THR A 189 24.98 -15.13 9.20
C THR A 189 23.88 -14.11 9.37
N ILE A 190 23.43 -14.00 10.60
CA ILE A 190 22.52 -12.95 11.04
C ILE A 190 23.37 -11.71 11.33
N ASP A 191 22.95 -10.55 10.78
CA ASP A 191 23.70 -9.30 10.90
C ASP A 191 23.59 -8.66 12.29
N GLY A 192 22.70 -9.16 13.13
CA GLY A 192 22.57 -8.69 14.49
C GLY A 192 21.31 -9.17 15.20
N SER A 193 21.10 -8.61 16.39
CA SER A 193 19.98 -8.93 17.27
C SER A 193 18.91 -7.84 17.22
N LEU A 194 17.65 -8.25 17.29
CA LEU A 194 16.52 -7.39 17.56
C LEU A 194 16.13 -7.56 19.02
N LEU A 195 16.34 -6.53 19.82
CA LEU A 195 16.15 -6.56 21.28
C LEU A 195 14.92 -5.78 21.69
N ILE A 196 14.13 -6.34 22.61
CA ILE A 196 12.94 -5.67 23.16
C ILE A 196 13.39 -4.71 24.27
N ASN A 197 12.86 -3.49 24.26
CA ASN A 197 13.13 -2.42 25.24
C ASN A 197 14.65 -2.13 25.39
N SER A 198 15.35 -2.03 24.27
CA SER A 198 16.77 -1.75 24.23
C SER A 198 17.09 -0.66 23.21
N GLU A 199 18.11 0.13 23.49
CA GLU A 199 18.63 1.08 22.53
C GLU A 199 19.36 0.39 21.38
N SER A 200 19.28 1.00 20.19
CA SER A 200 20.04 0.53 19.03
C SER A 200 21.51 0.84 19.18
N SER A 201 22.38 -0.08 18.77
CA SER A 201 23.84 0.08 18.82
C SER A 201 24.53 -0.59 17.63
N GLY A 202 25.74 -0.12 17.33
CA GLY A 202 26.52 -0.62 16.21
C GLY A 202 26.06 -0.06 14.85
N PHE A 203 26.60 -0.64 13.79
CA PHE A 203 26.24 -0.32 12.41
C PHE A 203 26.29 -1.59 11.56
N ALA A 204 25.48 -1.64 10.50
CA ALA A 204 25.54 -2.67 9.48
C ALA A 204 25.88 -2.03 8.14
N THR A 205 26.80 -2.65 7.40
CA THR A 205 27.17 -2.21 6.05
C THR A 205 26.57 -3.18 5.04
N ILE A 206 25.77 -2.67 4.13
CA ILE A 206 25.20 -3.43 3.02
C ILE A 206 25.83 -2.99 1.69
N VAL A 207 25.90 -3.91 0.74
CA VAL A 207 26.40 -3.63 -0.62
C VAL A 207 25.21 -3.27 -1.50
N HIS A 208 25.07 -1.98 -1.83
CA HIS A 208 24.04 -1.53 -2.75
C HIS A 208 24.50 -1.60 -4.19
N ASP A 209 23.87 -2.47 -4.99
CA ASP A 209 24.10 -2.59 -6.45
C ASP A 209 22.85 -2.14 -7.21
N PRO A 210 22.87 -0.94 -7.83
CA PRO A 210 21.72 -0.43 -8.59
C PRO A 210 21.32 -1.29 -9.80
N TRP A 211 22.25 -2.08 -10.33
CA TRP A 211 21.99 -2.99 -11.45
C TRP A 211 21.35 -4.32 -11.03
N ARG A 212 21.43 -4.64 -9.76
CA ARG A 212 20.84 -5.85 -9.17
C ARG A 212 20.09 -5.51 -7.88
N PRO A 213 19.05 -4.67 -7.96
CA PRO A 213 18.30 -4.25 -6.77
C PRO A 213 17.67 -5.45 -6.07
N VAL A 214 17.39 -5.29 -4.79
CA VAL A 214 16.68 -6.31 -4.01
C VAL A 214 15.30 -6.55 -4.64
N PRO A 215 14.95 -7.80 -5.04
CA PRO A 215 13.65 -8.08 -5.61
C PRO A 215 12.52 -7.77 -4.64
N SER A 216 11.50 -7.05 -5.09
CA SER A 216 10.27 -6.82 -4.32
C SER A 216 9.37 -8.05 -4.42
N GLN A 217 9.45 -8.93 -3.42
CA GLN A 217 8.58 -10.11 -3.31
C GLN A 217 7.87 -10.10 -1.97
N GLY A 218 6.57 -10.33 -2.00
CA GLY A 218 5.73 -10.22 -0.82
C GLY A 218 5.52 -8.76 -0.40
N THR A 219 5.16 -8.55 0.86
CA THR A 219 4.82 -7.23 1.42
C THR A 219 3.59 -6.58 0.74
N HIS A 220 3.45 -5.27 0.87
CA HIS A 220 2.33 -4.49 0.32
C HIS A 220 2.71 -3.70 -0.94
N ILE A 221 3.98 -3.70 -1.33
CA ILE A 221 4.46 -3.00 -2.53
C ILE A 221 5.22 -3.98 -3.42
N GLY A 222 4.83 -4.06 -4.69
CA GLY A 222 5.52 -4.85 -5.69
C GLY A 222 4.58 -5.65 -6.59
N PRO A 223 5.12 -6.33 -7.59
CA PRO A 223 4.31 -7.11 -8.54
C PRO A 223 3.63 -8.33 -7.91
N ASN A 224 4.21 -8.85 -6.82
CA ASN A 224 3.69 -10.01 -6.10
C ASN A 224 3.53 -9.67 -4.61
N PRO A 225 2.47 -8.94 -4.23
CA PRO A 225 2.21 -8.60 -2.82
C PRO A 225 1.75 -9.84 -2.05
N GLY A 226 1.86 -9.79 -0.72
CA GLY A 226 1.42 -10.85 0.16
C GLY A 226 2.54 -11.55 0.90
N ILE A 227 2.32 -12.81 1.26
CA ILE A 227 3.26 -13.63 2.01
C ILE A 227 4.18 -14.37 1.03
N PHE A 228 5.48 -14.25 1.23
CA PHE A 228 6.50 -14.92 0.43
C PHE A 228 7.59 -15.54 1.27
N ASN A 229 8.17 -16.63 0.78
CA ASN A 229 9.39 -17.16 1.35
C ASN A 229 10.58 -16.28 0.94
N ARG A 230 11.18 -15.61 1.91
CA ARG A 230 12.28 -14.66 1.70
C ARG A 230 13.66 -15.27 1.89
N ALA A 231 13.78 -16.55 2.19
CA ALA A 231 15.06 -17.20 2.55
C ALA A 231 16.21 -16.95 1.56
N LEU A 232 15.91 -16.79 0.25
CA LEU A 232 16.92 -16.46 -0.76
C LEU A 232 17.25 -14.96 -0.79
N ILE A 233 16.28 -14.10 -0.47
CA ILE A 233 16.47 -12.65 -0.41
C ILE A 233 17.28 -12.29 0.82
N ASP A 234 16.95 -12.89 1.96
CA ASP A 234 17.60 -12.62 3.24
C ASP A 234 19.09 -13.05 3.27
N LYS A 235 19.53 -13.87 2.31
CA LYS A 235 20.94 -14.25 2.14
C LYS A 235 21.75 -13.28 1.29
N ARG A 236 21.15 -12.21 0.79
CA ARG A 236 21.84 -11.25 -0.08
C ARG A 236 22.73 -10.31 0.75
N LEU A 237 23.85 -9.86 0.16
CA LEU A 237 24.76 -8.89 0.77
C LEU A 237 24.20 -7.45 0.84
N ASP A 238 23.08 -7.19 0.22
CA ASP A 238 22.34 -5.92 0.24
C ASP A 238 21.08 -5.98 1.12
N VAL A 239 20.97 -7.01 1.97
CA VAL A 239 19.89 -7.20 2.95
C VAL A 239 20.49 -7.47 4.32
N ALA A 240 20.17 -6.65 5.31
CA ALA A 240 20.54 -6.88 6.70
C ALA A 240 19.40 -7.59 7.46
N VAL A 241 19.74 -8.63 8.21
CA VAL A 241 18.79 -9.48 8.94
C VAL A 241 19.06 -9.40 10.44
N PHE A 242 18.02 -9.05 11.21
CA PHE A 242 18.06 -8.98 12.66
C PHE A 242 17.03 -9.93 13.27
N GLN A 243 17.38 -10.62 14.35
CA GLN A 243 16.51 -11.61 14.98
C GLN A 243 16.39 -11.42 16.49
N THR A 244 15.21 -11.71 17.03
CA THR A 244 14.99 -11.75 18.50
C THR A 244 15.51 -13.01 19.17
N GLY A 245 15.87 -14.04 18.40
CA GLY A 245 16.00 -15.39 18.91
C GLY A 245 14.62 -16.04 19.13
N TYR A 246 14.60 -17.16 19.86
CA TYR A 246 13.35 -17.87 20.18
C TYR A 246 12.51 -17.06 21.18
N LEU A 247 11.27 -16.79 20.82
CA LEU A 247 10.32 -16.12 21.71
C LEU A 247 9.90 -17.08 22.82
N LYS A 248 9.88 -16.60 24.07
CA LYS A 248 9.42 -17.37 25.23
C LYS A 248 7.91 -17.37 25.38
N GLU A 249 7.26 -16.38 24.79
CA GLU A 249 5.80 -16.20 24.79
C GLU A 249 5.33 -15.59 23.47
N ASN A 250 4.03 -15.61 23.22
CA ASN A 250 3.46 -15.01 22.03
C ASN A 250 3.56 -13.49 22.09
N ILE A 251 4.01 -12.86 21.01
CA ILE A 251 4.03 -11.41 20.84
C ILE A 251 2.88 -11.03 19.91
N HIS A 252 2.08 -10.06 20.32
CA HIS A 252 1.09 -9.40 19.49
C HIS A 252 1.66 -8.09 18.97
N LEU A 253 1.75 -7.95 17.64
CA LEU A 253 2.21 -6.73 16.99
C LEU A 253 1.00 -5.98 16.45
N SER A 254 0.87 -4.71 16.81
CA SER A 254 -0.10 -3.78 16.21
C SER A 254 0.59 -2.45 15.91
N GLY A 255 0.36 -1.87 14.73
CA GLY A 255 0.97 -0.61 14.33
C GLY A 255 0.44 -0.12 12.99
#